data_9ea8ad3c5eb978a79d8b93d733e062c0
#
_entry.id   9ea8ad3c5eb978a79d8b93d733e062c0
#
_cell.length_a   1.000
_cell.length_b   1.000
_cell.length_c   1.000
_cell.angle_alpha   90.00
_cell.angle_beta   90.00
_cell.angle_gamma   90.00
#
_symmetry.space_group_name_H-M   'P 1'
#
loop_
_entity.id
_entity.type
_entity.pdbx_description
1 polymer ?
#
loop_
_entity_poly.entity_id
_entity_poly.type
_entity_poly.pdbx_seq_one_letter_code
_entity_poly.pdbx_strand_id
1 'polypeptide(L)'
;MHLSYHSRFTRQLARKKKDLPLLEGITITGLAGEGKALTHIDGKVLFVPFAAPGDVCDIQITKKKSSFMEGKIARIVTPSPERTQPICSHFTICGGCKWQHLPYSLQLQSKDQVVRDALQRIGKIEVGEYLPILGSVETERYRNKLEFTFSHKRWLFPEELDVLNARSTPPEPYELSGLGYHLPGMFDKVLNIDTCYLGAEVMDEIRLFVRDYCSARPEEYPYFDLRKQEGLMRTLMLRTTSTGEIMVVVVFYREDEAARTALLTALQERFPQITALLYVINGKCNDTIGDQEIHCFYGREYIEEEMEGLRFRIGPKSFYQTNSRQAYELYKVAREFAELTGSERVYDLYTGTGTIANFVARQCASVVGIEYVPEAIEDARVNSEVNGIDNTLFYAGDMKDILTTDFISEHGEPDVIITDPPRAGMHEDVVATILRAAPRRIVYVSCNPATQARDLQLLTATGEYSVTKSRAVDMFPHTHHIENVVQLVRR
;
A
#
# COMPACT_ATOMS: atom_id res chain seq x y z
N MET A 1 24.00 17.25 60.24
CA MET A 1 22.57 17.25 59.97
C MET A 1 22.33 16.45 58.68
N HIS A 2 21.95 15.18 58.82
CA HIS A 2 21.63 14.30 57.72
C HIS A 2 20.15 14.47 57.34
N LEU A 3 19.85 14.81 56.11
CA LEU A 3 18.53 14.74 55.57
C LEU A 3 18.49 13.62 54.49
N SER A 4 17.85 12.53 54.84
CA SER A 4 17.60 11.38 54.00
C SER A 4 16.50 11.68 53.01
N TYR A 5 16.80 11.63 51.71
CA TYR A 5 15.79 11.62 50.64
C TYR A 5 15.24 10.20 50.46
N HIS A 6 14.01 9.98 50.92
CA HIS A 6 13.23 8.79 50.62
C HIS A 6 12.65 8.95 49.22
N SER A 7 13.18 8.20 48.23
CA SER A 7 12.58 8.06 46.90
C SER A 7 11.36 7.14 47.02
N ARG A 8 10.18 7.71 46.83
CA ARG A 8 8.94 6.95 46.63
C ARG A 8 8.91 6.39 45.23
N PHE A 9 9.40 5.18 45.01
CA PHE A 9 9.09 4.39 43.82
C PHE A 9 7.62 3.95 43.92
N THR A 10 6.72 4.66 43.25
CA THR A 10 5.37 4.19 42.99
C THR A 10 5.48 3.02 42.02
N ARG A 11 5.36 1.79 42.52
CA ARG A 11 5.06 0.61 41.72
C ARG A 11 3.73 0.85 41.00
N GLN A 12 3.80 1.18 39.72
CA GLN A 12 2.64 1.00 38.84
C GLN A 12 2.31 -0.49 38.81
N LEU A 13 1.26 -0.84 39.53
CA LEU A 13 0.64 -2.16 39.48
C LEU A 13 0.26 -2.41 38.00
N ALA A 14 0.99 -3.26 37.32
CA ALA A 14 0.60 -3.79 36.03
C ALA A 14 -0.82 -4.36 36.19
N ARG A 15 -1.82 -3.72 35.57
CA ARG A 15 -3.17 -4.25 35.52
C ARG A 15 -3.07 -5.69 35.04
N LYS A 16 -3.45 -6.68 35.89
CA LYS A 16 -3.61 -8.07 35.51
C LYS A 16 -4.46 -8.09 34.24
N LYS A 17 -3.87 -8.53 33.12
CA LYS A 17 -4.63 -8.80 31.88
C LYS A 17 -5.73 -9.77 32.30
N LYS A 18 -6.99 -9.37 32.16
CA LYS A 18 -8.13 -10.26 32.40
C LYS A 18 -7.96 -11.45 31.45
N ASP A 19 -7.87 -12.65 31.96
CA ASP A 19 -7.87 -13.85 31.15
C ASP A 19 -9.19 -13.90 30.37
N LEU A 20 -9.09 -13.68 29.06
CA LEU A 20 -10.24 -13.74 28.16
C LEU A 20 -10.48 -15.21 27.79
N PRO A 21 -11.72 -15.66 27.58
CA PRO A 21 -12.05 -17.07 27.42
C PRO A 21 -11.49 -17.66 26.13
N LEU A 22 -11.17 -18.93 26.16
CA LEU A 22 -11.05 -19.79 25.00
C LEU A 22 -12.48 -20.25 24.62
N LEU A 23 -12.86 -20.04 23.36
CA LEU A 23 -14.10 -20.56 22.80
C LEU A 23 -13.75 -21.77 21.94
N GLU A 24 -14.37 -22.92 22.22
CA GLU A 24 -14.07 -24.18 21.54
C GLU A 24 -15.10 -24.50 20.47
N GLY A 25 -14.68 -25.14 19.37
CA GLY A 25 -15.55 -25.66 18.34
C GLY A 25 -16.35 -24.61 17.58
N ILE A 26 -15.82 -23.41 17.42
CA ILE A 26 -16.52 -22.30 16.75
C ILE A 26 -16.42 -22.41 15.24
N THR A 27 -17.57 -22.44 14.57
CA THR A 27 -17.65 -22.43 13.10
C THR A 27 -17.54 -21.00 12.56
N ILE A 28 -16.66 -20.80 11.60
CA ILE A 28 -16.47 -19.53 10.89
C ILE A 28 -17.49 -19.45 9.76
N THR A 29 -18.23 -18.35 9.69
CA THR A 29 -19.39 -18.22 8.77
C THR A 29 -19.14 -17.33 7.56
N GLY A 30 -18.10 -16.49 7.58
CA GLY A 30 -17.83 -15.57 6.46
C GLY A 30 -16.52 -14.82 6.58
N LEU A 31 -16.31 -13.93 5.60
CA LEU A 31 -15.18 -12.98 5.57
C LEU A 31 -15.68 -11.57 5.85
N ALA A 32 -14.80 -10.76 6.43
CA ALA A 32 -15.04 -9.37 6.76
C ALA A 32 -13.98 -8.47 6.12
N GLY A 33 -14.16 -7.17 6.26
CA GLY A 33 -13.13 -6.19 5.91
C GLY A 33 -11.81 -6.43 6.67
N GLU A 34 -10.75 -5.77 6.22
CA GLU A 34 -9.40 -5.88 6.78
C GLU A 34 -8.78 -7.29 6.76
N GLY A 35 -9.32 -8.19 5.93
CA GLY A 35 -8.78 -9.53 5.75
C GLY A 35 -9.08 -10.51 6.89
N LYS A 36 -10.03 -10.20 7.78
CA LYS A 36 -10.45 -11.06 8.88
C LYS A 36 -11.61 -11.95 8.43
N ALA A 37 -11.70 -13.14 9.00
CA ALA A 37 -12.92 -13.94 8.96
C ALA A 37 -13.86 -13.55 10.10
N LEU A 38 -15.13 -13.91 10.01
CA LEU A 38 -16.12 -13.59 11.04
C LEU A 38 -17.05 -14.77 11.34
N THR A 39 -17.60 -14.72 12.55
CA THR A 39 -18.77 -15.48 12.97
C THR A 39 -19.57 -14.66 14.01
N HIS A 40 -20.71 -15.18 14.43
CA HIS A 40 -21.56 -14.54 15.46
C HIS A 40 -21.64 -15.42 16.71
N ILE A 41 -21.38 -14.83 17.87
CA ILE A 41 -21.49 -15.47 19.17
C ILE A 41 -22.32 -14.57 20.10
N ASP A 42 -23.41 -15.09 20.64
CA ASP A 42 -24.31 -14.36 21.56
C ASP A 42 -24.71 -12.97 21.01
N GLY A 43 -25.06 -12.89 19.73
CA GLY A 43 -25.48 -11.66 19.06
C GLY A 43 -24.35 -10.66 18.77
N LYS A 44 -23.08 -11.03 19.00
CA LYS A 44 -21.90 -10.20 18.69
C LYS A 44 -21.11 -10.80 17.55
N VAL A 45 -20.55 -9.94 16.72
CA VAL A 45 -19.57 -10.36 15.69
C VAL A 45 -18.24 -10.71 16.37
N LEU A 46 -17.67 -11.85 16.03
CA LEU A 46 -16.32 -12.26 16.38
C LEU A 46 -15.45 -12.24 15.14
N PHE A 47 -14.42 -11.40 15.13
CA PHE A 47 -13.41 -11.30 14.06
C PHE A 47 -12.20 -12.17 14.37
N VAL A 48 -11.81 -13.00 13.40
CA VAL A 48 -10.70 -13.98 13.53
C VAL A 48 -9.78 -13.88 12.32
N PRO A 49 -8.54 -13.37 12.47
CA PRO A 49 -7.58 -13.37 11.36
C PRO A 49 -7.22 -14.80 10.93
N PHE A 50 -6.93 -14.97 9.63
CA PHE A 50 -6.41 -16.22 9.05
C PHE A 50 -7.32 -17.44 9.15
N ALA A 51 -8.57 -17.27 9.56
CA ALA A 51 -9.59 -18.29 9.45
C ALA A 51 -10.25 -18.26 8.07
N ALA A 52 -10.81 -19.40 7.63
CA ALA A 52 -11.57 -19.53 6.40
C ALA A 52 -13.04 -19.83 6.72
N PRO A 53 -14.00 -19.37 5.90
CA PRO A 53 -15.39 -19.79 6.02
C PRO A 53 -15.49 -21.32 5.99
N GLY A 54 -16.26 -21.91 6.93
CA GLY A 54 -16.36 -23.36 7.08
C GLY A 54 -15.31 -23.98 8.03
N ASP A 55 -14.29 -23.26 8.46
CA ASP A 55 -13.42 -23.75 9.54
C ASP A 55 -14.19 -23.97 10.83
N VAL A 56 -13.86 -25.02 11.54
CA VAL A 56 -14.21 -25.19 12.97
C VAL A 56 -12.95 -25.01 13.80
N CYS A 57 -12.94 -23.98 14.66
CA CYS A 57 -11.75 -23.56 15.38
C CYS A 57 -11.98 -23.41 16.88
N ASP A 58 -10.93 -23.69 17.67
CA ASP A 58 -10.84 -23.16 19.03
C ASP A 58 -10.20 -21.78 18.96
N ILE A 59 -10.85 -20.77 19.56
CA ILE A 59 -10.50 -19.37 19.39
C ILE A 59 -10.20 -18.74 20.75
N GLN A 60 -8.97 -18.27 20.94
CA GLN A 60 -8.60 -17.46 22.09
C GLN A 60 -9.08 -16.03 21.87
N ILE A 61 -10.00 -15.58 22.70
CA ILE A 61 -10.45 -14.17 22.66
C ILE A 61 -9.30 -13.26 23.08
N THR A 62 -9.04 -12.23 22.27
CA THR A 62 -7.98 -11.23 22.52
C THR A 62 -8.54 -9.87 22.91
N LYS A 63 -9.79 -9.58 22.52
CA LYS A 63 -10.48 -8.32 22.83
C LYS A 63 -12.00 -8.54 22.87
N LYS A 64 -12.66 -7.91 23.86
CA LYS A 64 -14.12 -7.96 23.99
C LYS A 64 -14.66 -6.54 24.18
N LYS A 65 -15.53 -6.09 23.28
CA LYS A 65 -16.28 -4.83 23.31
C LYS A 65 -17.77 -5.10 23.48
N SER A 66 -18.56 -4.04 23.62
CA SER A 66 -20.02 -4.15 23.71
C SER A 66 -20.63 -4.71 22.42
N SER A 67 -20.12 -4.30 21.24
CA SER A 67 -20.66 -4.63 19.91
C SER A 67 -19.93 -5.76 19.18
N PHE A 68 -18.66 -6.04 19.51
CA PHE A 68 -17.87 -7.05 18.82
C PHE A 68 -16.80 -7.68 19.72
N MET A 69 -16.22 -8.79 19.23
CA MET A 69 -15.07 -9.48 19.81
C MET A 69 -13.97 -9.66 18.75
N GLU A 70 -12.73 -9.75 19.17
CA GLU A 70 -11.60 -10.19 18.35
C GLU A 70 -10.96 -11.41 19.01
N GLY A 71 -10.58 -12.38 18.21
CA GLY A 71 -9.91 -13.59 18.66
C GLY A 71 -8.78 -14.00 17.71
N LYS A 72 -7.96 -14.94 18.16
CA LYS A 72 -6.96 -15.62 17.35
C LYS A 72 -7.22 -17.10 17.37
N ILE A 73 -6.93 -17.80 16.29
CA ILE A 73 -7.00 -19.25 16.21
C ILE A 73 -5.99 -19.82 17.22
N ALA A 74 -6.49 -20.61 18.17
CA ALA A 74 -5.69 -21.43 19.06
C ALA A 74 -5.40 -22.80 18.40
N ARG A 75 -6.45 -23.39 17.76
CA ARG A 75 -6.37 -24.64 17.03
C ARG A 75 -7.45 -24.68 15.96
N ILE A 76 -7.13 -25.21 14.78
CA ILE A 76 -8.13 -25.60 13.77
C ILE A 76 -8.51 -27.05 14.09
N VAL A 77 -9.78 -27.24 14.46
CA VAL A 77 -10.34 -28.55 14.79
C VAL A 77 -10.69 -29.31 13.51
N THR A 78 -11.41 -28.61 12.62
CA THR A 78 -11.77 -29.12 11.28
C THR A 78 -11.49 -28.02 10.27
N PRO A 79 -10.54 -28.23 9.36
CA PRO A 79 -10.26 -27.24 8.31
C PRO A 79 -11.41 -27.18 7.30
N SER A 80 -11.70 -25.99 6.80
CA SER A 80 -12.62 -25.80 5.70
C SER A 80 -12.13 -26.48 4.41
N PRO A 81 -13.03 -27.09 3.61
CA PRO A 81 -12.65 -27.61 2.30
C PRO A 81 -12.23 -26.51 1.31
N GLU A 82 -12.59 -25.25 1.57
CA GLU A 82 -12.20 -24.08 0.77
C GLU A 82 -10.76 -23.63 1.04
N ARG A 83 -10.05 -24.22 2.01
CA ARG A 83 -8.66 -23.83 2.28
C ARG A 83 -7.71 -24.25 1.18
N THR A 84 -6.82 -23.35 0.81
CA THR A 84 -5.65 -23.64 -0.04
C THR A 84 -4.37 -23.62 0.80
N GLN A 85 -3.35 -24.33 0.32
CA GLN A 85 -2.03 -24.28 0.95
C GLN A 85 -1.36 -22.93 0.59
N PRO A 86 -0.97 -22.11 1.58
CA PRO A 86 -0.20 -20.90 1.32
C PRO A 86 1.12 -21.19 0.61
N ILE A 87 1.47 -20.39 -0.40
CA ILE A 87 2.75 -20.51 -1.14
C ILE A 87 3.94 -20.00 -0.33
N CYS A 88 3.70 -19.05 0.58
CA CYS A 88 4.74 -18.38 1.36
C CYS A 88 4.88 -19.01 2.74
N SER A 89 6.10 -19.47 3.10
CA SER A 89 6.43 -19.99 4.43
C SER A 89 6.27 -18.96 5.55
N HIS A 90 6.34 -17.66 5.20
CA HIS A 90 6.17 -16.55 6.16
C HIS A 90 4.73 -16.07 6.28
N PHE A 91 3.77 -16.76 5.64
CA PHE A 91 2.36 -16.40 5.76
C PHE A 91 1.91 -16.48 7.23
N THR A 92 1.04 -15.58 7.64
CA THR A 92 0.58 -15.32 9.02
C THR A 92 1.56 -14.56 9.92
N ILE A 93 2.86 -14.53 9.61
CA ILE A 93 3.90 -13.86 10.40
C ILE A 93 4.27 -12.50 9.81
N CYS A 94 4.62 -12.46 8.52
CA CYS A 94 5.02 -11.25 7.79
C CYS A 94 3.98 -10.12 7.82
N GLY A 95 2.69 -10.45 7.82
CA GLY A 95 1.62 -9.45 7.86
C GLY A 95 1.27 -8.80 6.52
N GLY A 96 2.02 -9.00 5.45
CA GLY A 96 1.72 -8.46 4.12
C GLY A 96 0.49 -9.12 3.49
N CYS A 97 0.56 -10.43 3.28
CA CYS A 97 -0.57 -11.21 2.78
C CYS A 97 -1.55 -11.58 3.89
N LYS A 98 -2.85 -11.58 3.56
CA LYS A 98 -3.93 -11.94 4.49
C LYS A 98 -4.70 -13.18 4.06
N TRP A 99 -4.69 -13.53 2.78
CA TRP A 99 -5.61 -14.51 2.19
C TRP A 99 -4.94 -15.60 1.34
N GLN A 100 -3.64 -15.88 1.48
CA GLN A 100 -3.00 -16.99 0.75
C GLN A 100 -3.59 -18.37 1.06
N HIS A 101 -4.31 -18.51 2.16
CA HIS A 101 -5.01 -19.73 2.56
C HIS A 101 -6.42 -19.86 1.96
N LEU A 102 -6.83 -18.91 1.09
CA LEU A 102 -8.12 -18.89 0.42
C LEU A 102 -7.93 -18.96 -1.10
N PRO A 103 -8.80 -19.68 -1.84
CA PRO A 103 -8.77 -19.67 -3.30
C PRO A 103 -9.06 -18.27 -3.84
N TYR A 104 -8.46 -17.93 -4.95
CA TYR A 104 -8.55 -16.58 -5.50
C TYR A 104 -9.98 -16.17 -5.84
N SER A 105 -10.81 -17.10 -6.29
CA SER A 105 -12.25 -16.85 -6.53
C SER A 105 -12.99 -16.37 -5.27
N LEU A 106 -12.69 -16.96 -4.11
CA LEU A 106 -13.28 -16.55 -2.83
C LEU A 106 -12.74 -15.17 -2.37
N GLN A 107 -11.45 -14.88 -2.65
CA GLN A 107 -10.88 -13.54 -2.42
C GLN A 107 -11.64 -12.48 -3.23
N LEU A 108 -11.88 -12.72 -4.52
CA LEU A 108 -12.63 -11.81 -5.40
C LEU A 108 -14.09 -11.63 -4.93
N GLN A 109 -14.78 -12.70 -4.62
CA GLN A 109 -16.14 -12.64 -4.10
C GLN A 109 -16.24 -11.79 -2.84
N SER A 110 -15.27 -11.97 -1.91
CA SER A 110 -15.24 -11.22 -0.67
C SER A 110 -14.96 -9.72 -0.90
N LYS A 111 -14.06 -9.39 -1.83
CA LYS A 111 -13.75 -8.01 -2.19
C LYS A 111 -14.93 -7.30 -2.85
N ASP A 112 -15.61 -7.95 -3.78
CA ASP A 112 -16.82 -7.43 -4.42
C ASP A 112 -17.93 -7.17 -3.37
N GLN A 113 -18.10 -8.10 -2.43
CA GLN A 113 -19.09 -7.96 -1.36
C GLN A 113 -18.77 -6.77 -0.43
N VAL A 114 -17.49 -6.54 -0.11
CA VAL A 114 -17.07 -5.38 0.70
C VAL A 114 -17.43 -4.07 0.00
N VAL A 115 -17.24 -3.97 -1.31
CA VAL A 115 -17.63 -2.78 -2.09
C VAL A 115 -19.15 -2.59 -2.05
N ARG A 116 -19.92 -3.64 -2.36
CA ARG A 116 -21.39 -3.59 -2.33
C ARG A 116 -21.95 -3.19 -0.98
N ASP A 117 -21.43 -3.81 0.08
CA ASP A 117 -21.81 -3.49 1.46
C ASP A 117 -21.50 -2.02 1.83
N ALA A 118 -20.35 -1.50 1.42
CA ALA A 118 -20.01 -0.11 1.66
C ALA A 118 -20.97 0.85 0.94
N LEU A 119 -21.22 0.64 -0.35
CA LEU A 119 -22.12 1.50 -1.12
C LEU A 119 -23.55 1.44 -0.61
N GLN A 120 -24.07 0.24 -0.33
CA GLN A 120 -25.47 0.04 0.09
C GLN A 120 -25.72 0.42 1.55
N ARG A 121 -24.83 0.00 2.49
CA ARG A 121 -25.09 0.13 3.94
C ARG A 121 -24.54 1.42 4.51
N ILE A 122 -23.36 1.87 4.08
CA ILE A 122 -22.74 3.11 4.55
C ILE A 122 -23.27 4.29 3.73
N GLY A 123 -23.09 4.25 2.40
CA GLY A 123 -23.48 5.32 1.50
C GLY A 123 -24.99 5.40 1.23
N LYS A 124 -25.72 4.31 1.44
CA LYS A 124 -27.14 4.16 1.04
C LYS A 124 -27.37 4.54 -0.43
N ILE A 125 -26.41 4.18 -1.27
CA ILE A 125 -26.36 4.50 -2.68
C ILE A 125 -27.09 3.43 -3.48
N GLU A 126 -28.00 3.85 -4.34
CA GLU A 126 -28.54 3.01 -5.42
C GLU A 126 -27.59 3.09 -6.60
N VAL A 127 -27.05 1.94 -7.00
CA VAL A 127 -26.16 1.80 -8.15
C VAL A 127 -26.97 1.21 -9.31
N GLY A 128 -26.93 1.88 -10.45
CA GLY A 128 -27.67 1.40 -11.64
C GLY A 128 -27.20 0.04 -12.12
N GLU A 129 -25.90 -0.17 -12.21
CA GLU A 129 -25.29 -1.42 -12.63
C GLU A 129 -24.02 -1.72 -11.82
N TYR A 130 -23.96 -2.92 -11.22
CA TYR A 130 -22.73 -3.48 -10.68
C TYR A 130 -22.10 -4.40 -11.72
N LEU A 131 -21.01 -3.94 -12.34
CA LEU A 131 -20.23 -4.78 -13.23
C LEU A 131 -19.48 -5.85 -12.42
N PRO A 132 -19.20 -7.03 -13.01
CA PRO A 132 -18.39 -8.05 -12.36
C PRO A 132 -17.03 -7.51 -11.94
N ILE A 133 -16.55 -7.94 -10.74
CA ILE A 133 -15.23 -7.58 -10.26
C ILE A 133 -14.14 -7.98 -11.28
N LEU A 134 -13.22 -7.07 -11.53
CA LEU A 134 -12.08 -7.34 -12.40
C LEU A 134 -10.93 -7.90 -11.57
N GLY A 135 -10.69 -9.20 -11.70
CA GLY A 135 -9.59 -9.89 -11.05
C GLY A 135 -8.27 -9.65 -11.75
N SER A 136 -7.16 -9.86 -11.04
CA SER A 136 -5.80 -9.86 -11.61
C SER A 136 -5.52 -11.20 -12.29
N VAL A 137 -4.91 -11.15 -13.47
CA VAL A 137 -4.45 -12.35 -14.17
C VAL A 137 -3.27 -12.99 -13.42
N GLU A 138 -2.38 -12.15 -12.91
CA GLU A 138 -1.24 -12.57 -12.09
C GLU A 138 -1.57 -12.36 -10.62
N THR A 139 -1.50 -13.43 -9.84
CA THR A 139 -1.71 -13.39 -8.39
C THR A 139 -0.40 -13.37 -7.60
N GLU A 140 0.72 -13.63 -8.28
CA GLU A 140 2.08 -13.62 -7.76
C GLU A 140 2.97 -12.76 -8.63
N ARG A 141 4.12 -12.33 -8.12
CA ARG A 141 5.16 -11.58 -8.84
C ARG A 141 4.69 -10.25 -9.50
N TYR A 142 3.52 -9.76 -9.11
CA TYR A 142 2.91 -8.56 -9.68
C TYR A 142 3.42 -7.24 -9.11
N ARG A 143 4.02 -7.29 -7.88
CA ARG A 143 4.37 -6.08 -7.14
C ARG A 143 5.70 -5.51 -7.63
N ASN A 144 5.65 -4.27 -8.12
CA ASN A 144 6.78 -3.58 -8.72
C ASN A 144 7.56 -2.68 -7.75
N LYS A 145 7.17 -2.60 -6.47
CA LYS A 145 7.89 -1.85 -5.42
C LYS A 145 7.87 -2.61 -4.11
N LEU A 146 9.05 -2.85 -3.54
CA LEU A 146 9.23 -3.41 -2.20
C LEU A 146 10.21 -2.56 -1.41
N GLU A 147 9.92 -2.37 -0.12
CA GLU A 147 10.78 -1.67 0.83
C GLU A 147 11.09 -2.59 2.00
N PHE A 148 12.37 -2.75 2.29
CA PHE A 148 12.87 -3.60 3.35
C PHE A 148 13.63 -2.77 4.38
N THR A 149 13.43 -3.07 5.64
CA THR A 149 14.09 -2.36 6.75
C THR A 149 15.25 -3.18 7.27
N PHE A 150 16.39 -2.53 7.48
CA PHE A 150 17.49 -3.05 8.28
C PHE A 150 17.19 -2.82 9.76
N SER A 151 17.31 -3.84 10.58
CA SER A 151 17.13 -3.72 12.02
C SER A 151 18.15 -4.58 12.76
N HIS A 152 18.70 -4.03 13.85
CA HIS A 152 19.53 -4.77 14.80
C HIS A 152 18.73 -5.85 15.56
N LYS A 153 17.41 -5.94 15.34
CA LYS A 153 16.52 -6.94 15.92
C LYS A 153 15.69 -7.63 14.85
N ARG A 154 15.98 -8.89 14.60
CA ARG A 154 15.12 -9.74 13.78
C ARG A 154 14.18 -10.59 14.64
N TRP A 155 13.11 -11.05 14.00
CA TRP A 155 12.28 -12.10 14.56
C TRP A 155 13.07 -13.43 14.53
N LEU A 156 13.07 -14.11 15.66
CA LEU A 156 13.65 -15.46 15.80
C LEU A 156 12.50 -16.45 15.97
N PHE A 157 12.55 -17.53 15.21
CA PHE A 157 11.61 -18.63 15.37
C PHE A 157 11.93 -19.45 16.63
N PRO A 158 10.96 -20.19 17.20
CA PRO A 158 11.20 -20.98 18.42
C PRO A 158 12.43 -21.89 18.31
N GLU A 159 12.59 -22.56 17.16
CA GLU A 159 13.70 -23.48 16.90
C GLU A 159 15.06 -22.75 16.91
N GLU A 160 15.11 -21.53 16.37
CA GLU A 160 16.32 -20.69 16.40
C GLU A 160 16.63 -20.23 17.83
N LEU A 161 15.60 -19.87 18.59
CA LEU A 161 15.74 -19.50 20.00
C LEU A 161 16.26 -20.66 20.84
N ASP A 162 15.77 -21.87 20.61
CA ASP A 162 16.24 -23.08 21.31
C ASP A 162 17.72 -23.33 21.01
N VAL A 163 18.16 -23.20 19.76
CA VAL A 163 19.56 -23.32 19.36
C VAL A 163 20.43 -22.24 20.02
N LEU A 164 19.99 -20.98 20.00
CA LEU A 164 20.74 -19.87 20.62
C LEU A 164 20.84 -20.02 22.14
N ASN A 165 19.74 -20.43 22.80
CA ASN A 165 19.70 -20.63 24.26
C ASN A 165 20.54 -21.85 24.72
N ALA A 166 20.73 -22.83 23.86
CA ALA A 166 21.57 -24.02 24.16
C ALA A 166 23.08 -23.73 24.07
N ARG A 167 23.49 -22.60 23.51
CA ARG A 167 24.91 -22.20 23.38
C ARG A 167 25.44 -21.70 24.71
N SER A 168 26.74 -21.96 24.94
CA SER A 168 27.48 -21.39 26.08
C SER A 168 27.95 -19.96 25.87
N THR A 169 27.92 -19.48 24.62
CA THR A 169 28.30 -18.10 24.23
C THR A 169 27.05 -17.31 23.82
N PRO A 170 26.96 -16.04 24.20
CA PRO A 170 25.88 -15.18 23.73
C PRO A 170 25.92 -15.08 22.19
N PRO A 171 24.74 -14.84 21.54
CA PRO A 171 24.71 -14.64 20.10
C PRO A 171 25.44 -13.35 19.72
N GLU A 172 26.11 -13.39 18.58
CA GLU A 172 26.74 -12.21 18.00
C GLU A 172 25.67 -11.23 17.50
N PRO A 173 25.92 -9.90 17.51
CA PRO A 173 24.95 -8.90 17.09
C PRO A 173 24.37 -9.12 15.70
N TYR A 174 25.17 -9.60 14.74
CA TYR A 174 24.70 -9.88 13.38
C TYR A 174 23.75 -11.07 13.30
N GLU A 175 23.81 -12.04 14.23
CA GLU A 175 22.87 -13.16 14.30
C GLU A 175 21.47 -12.69 14.72
N LEU A 176 21.39 -11.57 15.40
CA LEU A 176 20.14 -10.95 15.86
C LEU A 176 19.63 -9.87 14.90
N SER A 177 20.41 -9.49 13.91
CA SER A 177 20.09 -8.45 12.94
C SER A 177 19.35 -9.02 11.73
N GLY A 178 18.60 -8.17 11.01
CA GLY A 178 17.84 -8.61 9.85
C GLY A 178 17.54 -7.52 8.84
N LEU A 179 17.36 -7.95 7.59
CA LEU A 179 16.83 -7.15 6.48
C LEU A 179 15.52 -7.77 5.99
N GLY A 180 14.40 -7.08 6.24
CA GLY A 180 13.11 -7.63 5.89
C GLY A 180 11.95 -6.72 6.23
N TYR A 181 10.78 -7.29 6.52
CA TYR A 181 9.57 -6.53 6.83
C TYR A 181 9.33 -6.42 8.34
N HIS A 182 8.80 -5.27 8.76
CA HIS A 182 8.32 -5.12 10.14
C HIS A 182 7.20 -6.11 10.45
N LEU A 183 7.25 -6.69 11.65
CA LEU A 183 6.16 -7.53 12.14
C LEU A 183 4.96 -6.68 12.59
N PRO A 184 3.73 -7.14 12.35
CA PRO A 184 2.56 -6.46 12.83
C PRO A 184 2.59 -6.21 14.35
N GLY A 185 2.48 -4.94 14.75
CA GLY A 185 2.51 -4.53 16.15
C GLY A 185 3.90 -4.48 16.81
N MET A 186 4.99 -4.74 16.07
CA MET A 186 6.37 -4.69 16.56
C MET A 186 7.21 -3.75 15.69
N PHE A 187 7.27 -2.49 16.05
CA PHE A 187 7.90 -1.45 15.23
C PHE A 187 9.43 -1.55 15.15
N ASP A 188 10.08 -2.25 16.07
CA ASP A 188 11.56 -2.38 16.15
C ASP A 188 12.08 -3.76 15.75
N LYS A 189 11.20 -4.66 15.29
CA LYS A 189 11.59 -6.00 14.82
C LYS A 189 11.25 -6.21 13.36
N VAL A 190 12.15 -6.83 12.63
CA VAL A 190 11.94 -7.25 11.25
C VAL A 190 11.95 -8.77 11.12
N LEU A 191 11.20 -9.28 10.18
CA LEU A 191 11.25 -10.67 9.75
C LEU A 191 12.23 -10.78 8.58
N ASN A 192 13.32 -11.55 8.76
CA ASN A 192 14.12 -11.99 7.62
C ASN A 192 13.25 -12.90 6.76
N ILE A 193 13.09 -12.56 5.50
CA ILE A 193 12.36 -13.39 4.56
C ILE A 193 13.33 -13.98 3.54
N ASP A 194 13.03 -15.17 3.05
CA ASP A 194 13.82 -15.80 1.99
C ASP A 194 13.27 -15.44 0.62
N THR A 195 11.94 -15.43 0.49
CA THR A 195 11.25 -15.10 -0.76
C THR A 195 9.99 -14.29 -0.48
N CYS A 196 9.78 -13.22 -1.23
CA CYS A 196 8.51 -12.51 -1.31
C CYS A 196 7.81 -12.82 -2.63
N TYR A 197 6.84 -13.70 -2.61
CA TYR A 197 6.11 -14.12 -3.83
C TYR A 197 5.30 -13.00 -4.50
N LEU A 198 5.17 -11.83 -3.89
CA LEU A 198 4.51 -10.70 -4.52
C LEU A 198 5.42 -9.88 -5.43
N GLY A 199 6.72 -9.74 -5.09
CA GLY A 199 7.70 -9.01 -5.89
C GLY A 199 8.40 -9.87 -6.95
N ALA A 200 9.01 -9.21 -7.93
CA ALA A 200 9.84 -9.88 -8.94
C ALA A 200 11.01 -10.64 -8.29
N GLU A 201 11.43 -11.76 -8.88
CA GLU A 201 12.51 -12.62 -8.33
C GLU A 201 13.81 -11.86 -8.12
N VAL A 202 14.17 -10.99 -9.05
CA VAL A 202 15.36 -10.14 -8.95
C VAL A 202 15.38 -9.28 -7.69
N MET A 203 14.22 -8.90 -7.16
CA MET A 203 14.15 -8.15 -5.89
C MET A 203 14.59 -9.01 -4.71
N ASP A 204 14.26 -10.30 -4.70
CA ASP A 204 14.75 -11.23 -3.68
C ASP A 204 16.25 -11.46 -3.83
N GLU A 205 16.76 -11.63 -5.06
CA GLU A 205 18.19 -11.80 -5.33
C GLU A 205 19.01 -10.61 -4.84
N ILE A 206 18.58 -9.38 -5.17
CA ILE A 206 19.26 -8.15 -4.72
C ILE A 206 19.20 -8.02 -3.20
N ARG A 207 18.04 -8.23 -2.59
CA ARG A 207 17.87 -8.15 -1.13
C ARG A 207 18.76 -9.17 -0.39
N LEU A 208 18.76 -10.41 -0.85
CA LEU A 208 19.60 -11.48 -0.27
C LEU A 208 21.08 -11.15 -0.40
N PHE A 209 21.50 -10.71 -1.57
CA PHE A 209 22.89 -10.26 -1.78
C PHE A 209 23.28 -9.14 -0.81
N VAL A 210 22.46 -8.09 -0.68
CA VAL A 210 22.72 -6.97 0.22
C VAL A 210 22.76 -7.44 1.69
N ARG A 211 21.81 -8.29 2.10
CA ARG A 211 21.80 -8.89 3.43
C ARG A 211 23.10 -9.64 3.71
N ASP A 212 23.48 -10.55 2.82
CA ASP A 212 24.65 -11.42 3.01
C ASP A 212 25.96 -10.63 2.95
N TYR A 213 26.05 -9.63 2.05
CA TYR A 213 27.20 -8.74 1.96
C TYR A 213 27.41 -7.94 3.25
N CYS A 214 26.36 -7.35 3.80
CA CYS A 214 26.44 -6.57 5.04
C CYS A 214 26.65 -7.46 6.28
N SER A 215 25.98 -8.61 6.35
CA SER A 215 26.10 -9.54 7.48
C SER A 215 27.48 -10.16 7.57
N ALA A 216 28.20 -10.33 6.46
CA ALA A 216 29.58 -10.78 6.44
C ALA A 216 30.59 -9.72 6.95
N ARG A 217 30.18 -8.46 7.09
CA ARG A 217 31.01 -7.33 7.50
C ARG A 217 30.27 -6.46 8.55
N PRO A 218 29.91 -7.02 9.70
CA PRO A 218 29.00 -6.37 10.65
C PRO A 218 29.58 -5.09 11.27
N GLU A 219 30.90 -4.97 11.38
CA GLU A 219 31.59 -3.76 11.88
C GLU A 219 31.53 -2.61 10.87
N GLU A 220 31.56 -2.92 9.56
CA GLU A 220 31.47 -1.91 8.50
C GLU A 220 30.01 -1.51 8.21
N TYR A 221 29.05 -2.45 8.34
CA TYR A 221 27.65 -2.24 8.03
C TYR A 221 26.74 -2.56 9.23
N PRO A 222 26.88 -1.83 10.36
CA PRO A 222 25.99 -2.01 11.50
C PRO A 222 24.55 -1.65 11.11
N TYR A 223 23.61 -2.56 11.42
CA TYR A 223 22.19 -2.34 11.14
C TYR A 223 21.61 -1.34 12.13
N PHE A 224 20.66 -0.55 11.65
CA PHE A 224 20.08 0.56 12.39
C PHE A 224 19.33 0.11 13.65
N ASP A 225 19.66 0.71 14.79
CA ASP A 225 18.90 0.62 16.04
C ASP A 225 17.93 1.80 16.14
N LEU A 226 16.66 1.54 15.86
CA LEU A 226 15.61 2.56 15.87
C LEU A 226 15.44 3.24 17.25
N ARG A 227 15.75 2.54 18.35
CA ARG A 227 15.61 3.10 19.71
C ARG A 227 16.79 3.98 20.11
N LYS A 228 17.98 3.59 19.74
CA LYS A 228 19.21 4.33 20.04
C LYS A 228 19.55 5.39 19.00
N GLN A 229 18.97 5.27 17.79
CA GLN A 229 19.30 6.08 16.62
C GLN A 229 20.78 5.94 16.26
N GLU A 230 21.26 4.70 16.15
CA GLU A 230 22.63 4.32 15.87
C GLU A 230 22.67 3.28 14.74
N GLY A 231 23.79 3.16 14.05
CA GLY A 231 24.01 2.22 12.96
C GLY A 231 24.36 2.92 11.65
N LEU A 232 24.33 2.18 10.56
CA LEU A 232 24.60 2.69 9.21
C LEU A 232 23.47 2.33 8.24
N MET A 233 23.06 1.07 8.18
CA MET A 233 22.09 0.58 7.19
C MET A 233 20.66 0.78 7.67
N ARG A 234 19.80 1.47 6.89
CA ARG A 234 18.40 1.76 7.26
C ARG A 234 17.36 1.04 6.43
N THR A 235 17.30 1.33 5.14
CA THR A 235 16.24 0.83 4.24
C THR A 235 16.83 0.45 2.91
N LEU A 236 16.29 -0.60 2.32
CA LEU A 236 16.53 -1.00 0.93
C LEU A 236 15.19 -0.92 0.19
N MET A 237 15.07 0.01 -0.77
CA MET A 237 13.90 0.09 -1.65
C MET A 237 14.28 -0.43 -3.02
N LEU A 238 13.43 -1.31 -3.54
CA LEU A 238 13.56 -1.91 -4.87
C LEU A 238 12.33 -1.59 -5.70
N ARG A 239 12.53 -1.19 -6.95
CA ARG A 239 11.48 -1.03 -7.95
C ARG A 239 11.85 -1.75 -9.22
N THR A 240 10.86 -2.32 -9.88
CA THR A 240 10.97 -2.88 -11.23
C THR A 240 9.87 -2.32 -12.11
N THR A 241 10.02 -2.44 -13.43
CA THR A 241 9.00 -2.05 -14.40
C THR A 241 8.65 -3.23 -15.30
N SER A 242 7.55 -3.14 -16.03
CA SER A 242 7.18 -4.13 -17.05
C SER A 242 8.16 -4.16 -18.23
N THR A 243 8.94 -3.09 -18.41
CA THR A 243 10.02 -2.99 -19.40
C THR A 243 11.30 -3.70 -18.98
N GLY A 244 11.37 -4.24 -17.75
CA GLY A 244 12.54 -4.93 -17.20
C GLY A 244 13.57 -4.02 -16.54
N GLU A 245 13.29 -2.74 -16.34
CA GLU A 245 14.18 -1.82 -15.66
C GLU A 245 14.12 -2.00 -14.14
N ILE A 246 15.26 -1.76 -13.48
CA ILE A 246 15.45 -1.98 -12.06
C ILE A 246 16.02 -0.73 -11.40
N MET A 247 15.34 -0.25 -10.35
CA MET A 247 15.85 0.79 -9.46
C MET A 247 16.14 0.19 -8.08
N VAL A 248 17.32 0.50 -7.58
CA VAL A 248 17.77 0.16 -6.24
C VAL A 248 18.08 1.45 -5.49
N VAL A 249 17.46 1.65 -4.32
CA VAL A 249 17.76 2.77 -3.44
C VAL A 249 18.22 2.23 -2.09
N VAL A 250 19.47 2.53 -1.73
CA VAL A 250 20.03 2.17 -0.42
C VAL A 250 20.00 3.41 0.47
N VAL A 251 19.31 3.29 1.60
CA VAL A 251 19.23 4.39 2.58
C VAL A 251 20.20 4.11 3.73
N PHE A 252 21.14 5.01 3.91
CA PHE A 252 22.10 5.02 5.01
C PHE A 252 21.65 6.02 6.10
N TYR A 253 21.92 5.72 7.37
CA TYR A 253 21.60 6.62 8.47
C TYR A 253 22.56 7.82 8.53
N ARG A 254 23.83 7.59 8.26
CA ARG A 254 24.90 8.58 8.27
C ARG A 254 25.81 8.43 7.06
N GLU A 255 26.61 9.44 6.78
CA GLU A 255 27.63 9.34 5.74
C GLU A 255 28.76 8.40 6.21
N ASP A 256 29.15 7.51 5.31
CA ASP A 256 30.33 6.66 5.36
C ASP A 256 30.72 6.33 3.93
N GLU A 257 31.54 7.20 3.33
CA GLU A 257 31.87 7.13 1.91
C GLU A 257 32.51 5.79 1.50
N ALA A 258 33.40 5.26 2.35
CA ALA A 258 34.09 4.01 2.07
C ALA A 258 33.11 2.81 2.04
N ALA A 259 32.30 2.66 3.10
CA ALA A 259 31.31 1.60 3.18
C ALA A 259 30.24 1.73 2.09
N ARG A 260 29.72 2.95 1.88
CA ARG A 260 28.73 3.23 0.83
C ARG A 260 29.24 2.87 -0.55
N THR A 261 30.44 3.35 -0.91
CA THR A 261 31.03 3.11 -2.23
C THR A 261 31.30 1.62 -2.45
N ALA A 262 31.83 0.91 -1.45
CA ALA A 262 32.10 -0.53 -1.55
C ALA A 262 30.81 -1.35 -1.78
N LEU A 263 29.73 -1.09 -1.03
CA LEU A 263 28.46 -1.79 -1.21
C LEU A 263 27.82 -1.49 -2.57
N LEU A 264 27.78 -0.22 -2.98
CA LEU A 264 27.15 0.19 -4.24
C LEU A 264 27.93 -0.34 -5.46
N THR A 265 29.28 -0.35 -5.40
CA THR A 265 30.12 -0.97 -6.43
C THR A 265 29.87 -2.48 -6.52
N ALA A 266 29.81 -3.17 -5.39
CA ALA A 266 29.51 -4.60 -5.36
C ALA A 266 28.11 -4.92 -5.94
N LEU A 267 27.12 -4.07 -5.68
CA LEU A 267 25.78 -4.17 -6.29
C LEU A 267 25.83 -3.99 -7.80
N GLN A 268 26.53 -2.94 -8.29
CA GLN A 268 26.69 -2.67 -9.71
C GLN A 268 27.36 -3.83 -10.45
N GLU A 269 28.45 -4.37 -9.87
CA GLU A 269 29.19 -5.50 -10.46
C GLU A 269 28.35 -6.78 -10.49
N ARG A 270 27.62 -7.07 -9.42
CA ARG A 270 26.82 -8.30 -9.28
C ARG A 270 25.54 -8.27 -10.12
N PHE A 271 24.94 -7.07 -10.30
CA PHE A 271 23.68 -6.85 -11.00
C PHE A 271 23.82 -5.76 -12.07
N PRO A 272 24.55 -6.03 -13.17
CA PRO A 272 24.81 -5.04 -14.23
C PRO A 272 23.53 -4.58 -14.94
N GLN A 273 22.40 -5.29 -14.77
CA GLN A 273 21.08 -4.92 -15.28
C GLN A 273 20.38 -3.82 -14.47
N ILE A 274 20.93 -3.39 -13.34
CA ILE A 274 20.38 -2.25 -12.59
C ILE A 274 20.42 -0.99 -13.45
N THR A 275 19.26 -0.39 -13.68
CA THR A 275 19.10 0.83 -14.48
C THR A 275 19.38 2.09 -13.67
N ALA A 276 18.96 2.09 -12.41
CA ALA A 276 19.09 3.21 -11.46
C ALA A 276 19.58 2.70 -10.11
N LEU A 277 20.85 2.98 -9.77
CA LEU A 277 21.42 2.67 -8.46
C LEU A 277 21.61 3.98 -7.70
N LEU A 278 20.78 4.17 -6.71
CA LEU A 278 20.63 5.42 -5.96
C LEU A 278 20.93 5.19 -4.47
N TYR A 279 21.29 6.27 -3.80
CA TYR A 279 21.40 6.23 -2.34
C TYR A 279 20.88 7.52 -1.68
N VAL A 280 20.60 7.41 -0.39
CA VAL A 280 20.12 8.52 0.44
C VAL A 280 20.82 8.46 1.79
N ILE A 281 21.20 9.61 2.31
CA ILE A 281 21.65 9.76 3.70
C ILE A 281 20.47 10.33 4.50
N ASN A 282 19.86 9.50 5.34
CA ASN A 282 18.69 9.88 6.14
C ASN A 282 18.99 9.76 7.64
N GLY A 283 19.49 10.84 8.24
CA GLY A 283 19.77 10.95 9.68
C GLY A 283 18.55 11.31 10.54
N LYS A 284 17.32 11.33 9.99
CA LYS A 284 16.09 11.65 10.73
C LYS A 284 15.64 10.49 11.62
N CYS A 285 14.68 10.78 12.52
CA CYS A 285 14.06 9.76 13.35
C CYS A 285 13.07 8.86 12.59
N ASN A 286 12.56 9.28 11.42
CA ASN A 286 11.62 8.51 10.59
C ASN A 286 12.26 8.03 9.28
N ASP A 287 11.63 7.08 8.61
CA ASP A 287 12.15 6.42 7.41
C ASP A 287 11.78 7.13 6.09
N THR A 288 11.02 8.24 6.15
CA THR A 288 10.59 8.94 4.94
C THR A 288 11.76 9.60 4.24
N ILE A 289 11.81 9.49 2.91
CA ILE A 289 12.86 10.07 2.06
C ILE A 289 12.36 11.24 1.20
N GLY A 290 11.08 11.63 1.33
CA GLY A 290 10.46 12.65 0.50
C GLY A 290 11.20 14.00 0.52
N ASP A 291 11.67 14.41 1.69
CA ASP A 291 12.42 15.64 1.95
C ASP A 291 13.95 15.46 1.96
N GLN A 292 14.46 14.26 1.58
CA GLN A 292 15.89 13.99 1.53
C GLN A 292 16.43 14.14 0.11
N GLU A 293 17.71 14.47 -0.02
CA GLU A 293 18.42 14.46 -1.28
C GLU A 293 18.65 13.03 -1.76
N ILE A 294 18.40 12.79 -3.05
CA ILE A 294 18.66 11.53 -3.71
C ILE A 294 19.94 11.68 -4.52
N HIS A 295 20.85 10.72 -4.36
CA HIS A 295 22.11 10.71 -5.09
C HIS A 295 22.14 9.54 -6.06
N CYS A 296 22.45 9.81 -7.33
CA CYS A 296 22.66 8.78 -8.33
C CYS A 296 24.12 8.30 -8.26
N PHE A 297 24.31 7.01 -7.92
CA PHE A 297 25.62 6.38 -7.94
C PHE A 297 25.97 5.82 -9.31
N TYR A 298 24.96 5.19 -9.99
CA TYR A 298 25.15 4.58 -11.30
C TYR A 298 23.85 4.62 -12.11
N GLY A 299 23.99 4.80 -13.42
CA GLY A 299 22.88 4.81 -14.37
C GLY A 299 22.15 6.15 -14.39
N ARG A 300 20.85 6.15 -14.17
CA ARG A 300 19.99 7.33 -14.18
C ARG A 300 19.11 7.41 -12.93
N GLU A 301 18.47 8.56 -12.70
CA GLU A 301 17.69 8.82 -11.48
C GLU A 301 16.25 8.29 -11.54
N TYR A 302 15.84 7.65 -12.64
CA TYR A 302 14.50 7.15 -12.87
C TYR A 302 14.51 5.82 -13.60
N ILE A 303 13.39 5.13 -13.57
CA ILE A 303 13.06 3.98 -14.44
C ILE A 303 11.83 4.32 -15.26
N GLU A 304 11.65 3.65 -16.42
CA GLU A 304 10.52 3.89 -17.31
C GLU A 304 9.56 2.69 -17.32
N GLU A 305 8.31 2.98 -17.04
CA GLU A 305 7.19 2.04 -17.21
C GLU A 305 6.46 2.34 -18.51
N GLU A 306 5.92 1.31 -19.16
CA GLU A 306 5.14 1.45 -20.37
C GLU A 306 3.68 1.02 -20.18
N MET A 307 2.75 1.81 -20.70
CA MET A 307 1.32 1.52 -20.66
C MET A 307 0.68 2.00 -21.98
N GLU A 308 0.23 1.08 -22.80
CA GLU A 308 -0.46 1.37 -24.08
C GLU A 308 0.33 2.31 -25.01
N GLY A 309 1.67 2.11 -25.06
CA GLY A 309 2.57 2.94 -25.86
C GLY A 309 2.88 4.32 -25.23
N LEU A 310 2.41 4.59 -24.02
CA LEU A 310 2.82 5.72 -23.21
C LEU A 310 3.96 5.30 -22.27
N ARG A 311 4.98 6.15 -22.15
CA ARG A 311 6.09 5.95 -21.23
C ARG A 311 5.94 6.87 -20.03
N PHE A 312 6.16 6.32 -18.85
CA PHE A 312 6.09 7.03 -17.57
C PHE A 312 7.43 6.93 -16.85
N ARG A 313 8.08 8.05 -16.64
CA ARG A 313 9.27 8.13 -15.80
C ARG A 313 8.88 8.09 -14.34
N ILE A 314 9.52 7.19 -13.61
CA ILE A 314 9.25 6.92 -12.20
C ILE A 314 10.54 7.16 -11.43
N GLY A 315 10.59 8.24 -10.67
CA GLY A 315 11.67 8.54 -9.74
C GLY A 315 11.54 7.75 -8.42
N PRO A 316 12.57 7.81 -7.56
CA PRO A 316 12.55 7.12 -6.27
C PRO A 316 11.44 7.62 -5.32
N LYS A 317 11.05 8.89 -5.43
CA LYS A 317 9.99 9.52 -4.63
C LYS A 317 8.62 9.48 -5.29
N SER A 318 8.55 9.23 -6.60
CA SER A 318 7.30 9.27 -7.38
C SER A 318 6.34 8.19 -6.90
N PHE A 319 5.07 8.56 -6.72
CA PHE A 319 4.00 7.58 -6.58
C PHE A 319 3.71 6.96 -7.95
N TYR A 320 3.66 5.65 -8.00
CA TYR A 320 3.17 4.86 -9.12
C TYR A 320 2.52 3.61 -8.57
N GLN A 321 1.41 3.16 -9.18
CA GLN A 321 0.68 1.97 -8.75
C GLN A 321 1.61 0.75 -8.69
N THR A 322 1.57 0.02 -7.57
CA THR A 322 2.56 -1.04 -7.32
C THR A 322 2.26 -2.37 -7.99
N ASN A 323 1.24 -2.43 -8.83
CA ASN A 323 0.93 -3.50 -9.78
C ASN A 323 0.66 -2.84 -11.15
N SER A 324 1.67 -2.72 -11.99
CA SER A 324 1.60 -2.01 -13.27
C SER A 324 0.54 -2.58 -14.22
N ARG A 325 0.48 -3.92 -14.33
CA ARG A 325 -0.47 -4.60 -15.21
C ARG A 325 -1.91 -4.35 -14.79
N GLN A 326 -2.19 -4.46 -13.51
CA GLN A 326 -3.54 -4.25 -12.99
C GLN A 326 -3.91 -2.76 -12.92
N ALA A 327 -2.92 -1.85 -12.78
CA ALA A 327 -3.13 -0.41 -12.91
C ALA A 327 -3.63 -0.02 -14.29
N TYR A 328 -3.08 -0.64 -15.34
CA TYR A 328 -3.58 -0.46 -16.69
C TYR A 328 -5.05 -0.87 -16.81
N GLU A 329 -5.43 -2.02 -16.25
CA GLU A 329 -6.83 -2.46 -16.25
C GLU A 329 -7.74 -1.52 -15.44
N LEU A 330 -7.28 -1.02 -14.29
CA LEU A 330 -7.99 -0.02 -13.50
C LEU A 330 -8.24 1.28 -14.30
N TYR A 331 -7.22 1.77 -14.97
CA TYR A 331 -7.30 3.00 -15.77
C TYR A 331 -8.15 2.83 -17.02
N LYS A 332 -8.19 1.62 -17.62
CA LYS A 332 -9.15 1.30 -18.67
C LYS A 332 -10.59 1.41 -18.19
N VAL A 333 -10.90 0.90 -16.99
CA VAL A 333 -12.24 1.03 -16.41
C VAL A 333 -12.57 2.51 -16.15
N ALA A 334 -11.62 3.29 -15.63
CA ALA A 334 -11.83 4.72 -15.40
C ALA A 334 -12.09 5.47 -16.74
N ARG A 335 -11.31 5.18 -17.79
CA ARG A 335 -11.47 5.74 -19.13
C ARG A 335 -12.79 5.33 -19.79
N GLU A 336 -13.17 4.06 -19.68
CA GLU A 336 -14.48 3.57 -20.16
C GLU A 336 -15.64 4.28 -19.46
N PHE A 337 -15.55 4.50 -18.16
CA PHE A 337 -16.57 5.22 -17.38
C PHE A 337 -16.58 6.72 -17.66
N ALA A 338 -15.47 7.28 -18.12
CA ALA A 338 -15.39 8.68 -18.57
C ALA A 338 -16.14 8.90 -19.89
N GLU A 339 -16.31 7.88 -20.73
CA GLU A 339 -17.06 7.92 -22.03
C GLU A 339 -16.64 9.13 -22.88
N LEU A 340 -15.34 9.30 -23.09
CA LEU A 340 -14.76 10.42 -23.83
C LEU A 340 -15.00 10.26 -25.34
N THR A 341 -15.30 11.37 -26.02
CA THR A 341 -15.58 11.42 -27.46
C THR A 341 -14.59 12.25 -28.27
N GLY A 342 -13.63 12.88 -27.58
CA GLY A 342 -12.60 13.73 -28.18
C GLY A 342 -12.81 15.24 -27.97
N SER A 343 -14.01 15.65 -27.50
CA SER A 343 -14.36 17.05 -27.34
C SER A 343 -14.40 17.55 -25.90
N GLU A 344 -14.27 16.65 -24.95
CA GLU A 344 -14.43 16.94 -23.54
C GLU A 344 -13.23 17.68 -22.96
N ARG A 345 -13.50 18.58 -22.01
CA ARG A 345 -12.53 19.06 -21.04
C ARG A 345 -12.59 18.17 -19.81
N VAL A 346 -11.49 17.54 -19.50
CA VAL A 346 -11.36 16.64 -18.36
C VAL A 346 -10.57 17.31 -17.23
N TYR A 347 -11.06 17.22 -16.00
CA TYR A 347 -10.26 17.54 -14.81
C TYR A 347 -9.86 16.24 -14.12
N ASP A 348 -8.56 16.06 -13.91
CA ASP A 348 -7.98 14.92 -13.18
C ASP A 348 -7.53 15.39 -11.80
N LEU A 349 -8.36 15.12 -10.79
CA LEU A 349 -8.13 15.55 -9.42
C LEU A 349 -7.33 14.50 -8.66
N TYR A 350 -6.30 14.95 -7.93
CA TYR A 350 -5.27 14.10 -7.31
C TYR A 350 -4.45 13.35 -8.37
N THR A 351 -4.02 14.11 -9.39
CA THR A 351 -3.43 13.56 -10.62
C THR A 351 -2.08 12.83 -10.41
N GLY A 352 -1.41 13.04 -9.24
CA GLY A 352 -0.11 12.45 -8.95
C GLY A 352 0.92 12.81 -10.02
N THR A 353 1.60 11.81 -10.57
CA THR A 353 2.57 11.98 -11.68
C THR A 353 1.91 12.09 -13.06
N GLY A 354 0.63 12.43 -13.10
CA GLY A 354 -0.12 12.64 -14.34
C GLY A 354 -0.47 11.35 -15.09
N THR A 355 -0.50 10.20 -14.42
CA THR A 355 -0.69 8.91 -15.11
C THR A 355 -2.07 8.82 -15.76
N ILE A 356 -3.16 9.11 -15.02
CA ILE A 356 -4.52 9.09 -15.57
C ILE A 356 -4.68 10.22 -16.60
N ALA A 357 -4.22 11.44 -16.28
CA ALA A 357 -4.28 12.59 -17.18
C ALA A 357 -3.70 12.27 -18.56
N ASN A 358 -2.47 11.74 -18.60
CA ASN A 358 -1.81 11.37 -19.84
C ASN A 358 -2.49 10.19 -20.55
N PHE A 359 -3.02 9.23 -19.78
CA PHE A 359 -3.71 8.04 -20.31
C PHE A 359 -4.99 8.40 -21.07
N VAL A 360 -5.69 9.47 -20.66
CA VAL A 360 -6.93 9.92 -21.29
C VAL A 360 -6.74 11.06 -22.29
N ALA A 361 -5.61 11.76 -22.26
CA ALA A 361 -5.37 13.00 -23.01
C ALA A 361 -5.65 12.88 -24.50
N ARG A 362 -5.28 11.74 -25.12
CA ARG A 362 -5.51 11.52 -26.56
C ARG A 362 -6.97 11.30 -26.95
N GLN A 363 -7.88 11.22 -25.97
CA GLN A 363 -9.29 10.93 -26.18
C GLN A 363 -10.20 12.08 -25.75
N CYS A 364 -9.64 13.26 -25.45
CA CYS A 364 -10.37 14.45 -25.03
C CYS A 364 -9.72 15.72 -25.61
N ALA A 365 -10.41 16.86 -25.53
CA ALA A 365 -9.90 18.13 -26.03
C ALA A 365 -8.76 18.67 -25.15
N SER A 366 -8.91 18.55 -23.83
CA SER A 366 -7.89 18.99 -22.87
C SER A 366 -8.03 18.29 -21.52
N VAL A 367 -6.92 18.23 -20.78
CA VAL A 367 -6.90 17.75 -19.41
C VAL A 367 -6.28 18.79 -18.49
N VAL A 368 -6.93 19.07 -17.36
CA VAL A 368 -6.38 19.87 -16.26
C VAL A 368 -6.14 18.96 -15.07
N GLY A 369 -4.88 18.75 -14.72
CA GLY A 369 -4.47 17.95 -13.56
C GLY A 369 -4.15 18.83 -12.34
N ILE A 370 -4.61 18.43 -11.16
CA ILE A 370 -4.34 19.13 -9.91
C ILE A 370 -3.80 18.14 -8.89
N GLU A 371 -2.69 18.49 -8.22
CA GLU A 371 -2.00 17.64 -7.23
C GLU A 371 -1.39 18.52 -6.13
N TYR A 372 -1.39 18.00 -4.89
CA TYR A 372 -0.84 18.71 -3.74
C TYR A 372 0.69 18.77 -3.76
N VAL A 373 1.36 17.73 -4.26
CA VAL A 373 2.82 17.56 -4.22
C VAL A 373 3.46 18.21 -5.46
N PRO A 374 4.24 19.30 -5.31
CA PRO A 374 4.85 19.98 -6.45
C PRO A 374 5.76 19.11 -7.30
N GLU A 375 6.55 18.23 -6.68
CA GLU A 375 7.46 17.32 -7.38
C GLU A 375 6.70 16.32 -8.26
N ALA A 376 5.51 15.89 -7.84
CA ALA A 376 4.66 15.02 -8.65
C ALA A 376 4.11 15.76 -9.89
N ILE A 377 3.84 17.07 -9.78
CA ILE A 377 3.45 17.92 -10.92
C ILE A 377 4.61 18.07 -11.92
N GLU A 378 5.85 18.21 -11.45
CA GLU A 378 7.00 18.24 -12.37
C GLU A 378 7.14 16.88 -13.10
N ASP A 379 6.99 15.75 -12.38
CA ASP A 379 6.93 14.42 -13.00
C ASP A 379 5.80 14.32 -14.04
N ALA A 380 4.62 14.88 -13.75
CA ALA A 380 3.48 14.87 -14.66
C ALA A 380 3.77 15.63 -15.96
N ARG A 381 4.42 16.81 -15.87
CA ARG A 381 4.85 17.58 -17.05
C ARG A 381 5.88 16.84 -17.89
N VAL A 382 6.90 16.26 -17.24
CA VAL A 382 7.90 15.43 -17.92
C VAL A 382 7.24 14.24 -18.62
N ASN A 383 6.26 13.59 -17.98
CA ASN A 383 5.54 12.48 -18.56
C ASN A 383 4.69 12.89 -19.77
N SER A 384 4.10 14.09 -19.77
CA SER A 384 3.42 14.62 -20.96
C SER A 384 4.39 14.90 -22.11
N GLU A 385 5.53 15.55 -21.79
CA GLU A 385 6.55 15.89 -22.78
C GLU A 385 7.14 14.63 -23.45
N VAL A 386 7.52 13.61 -22.66
CA VAL A 386 8.07 12.34 -23.16
C VAL A 386 7.11 11.64 -24.11
N ASN A 387 5.80 11.83 -23.92
CA ASN A 387 4.76 11.21 -24.74
C ASN A 387 4.23 12.10 -25.87
N GLY A 388 4.80 13.31 -26.04
CA GLY A 388 4.34 14.27 -27.03
C GLY A 388 2.87 14.70 -26.83
N ILE A 389 2.43 14.79 -25.57
CA ILE A 389 1.10 15.23 -25.20
C ILE A 389 1.15 16.70 -24.88
N ASP A 390 0.39 17.53 -25.59
CA ASP A 390 0.41 18.98 -25.54
C ASP A 390 -0.90 19.61 -25.05
N ASN A 391 -1.92 18.76 -24.78
CA ASN A 391 -3.24 19.19 -24.34
C ASN A 391 -3.48 18.96 -22.82
N THR A 392 -2.41 18.85 -22.03
CA THR A 392 -2.46 18.72 -20.57
C THR A 392 -1.92 19.97 -19.87
N LEU A 393 -2.56 20.40 -18.80
CA LEU A 393 -2.11 21.48 -17.92
C LEU A 393 -2.08 20.96 -16.48
N PHE A 394 -1.01 21.25 -15.72
CA PHE A 394 -0.84 20.75 -14.36
C PHE A 394 -0.59 21.85 -13.35
N TYR A 395 -1.27 21.77 -12.20
CA TYR A 395 -1.25 22.76 -11.13
C TYR A 395 -0.93 22.10 -9.78
N ALA A 396 0.07 22.65 -9.08
CA ALA A 396 0.46 22.20 -7.75
C ALA A 396 -0.25 23.01 -6.66
N GLY A 397 -0.89 22.34 -5.71
CA GLY A 397 -1.50 22.95 -4.53
C GLY A 397 -2.61 22.13 -3.92
N ASP A 398 -3.10 22.59 -2.76
CA ASP A 398 -4.23 21.95 -2.09
C ASP A 398 -5.48 22.05 -2.98
N MET A 399 -6.14 20.93 -3.19
CA MET A 399 -7.30 20.80 -4.07
C MET A 399 -8.40 21.82 -3.72
N LYS A 400 -8.65 22.06 -2.43
CA LYS A 400 -9.68 22.99 -1.96
C LYS A 400 -9.31 24.45 -2.24
N ASP A 401 -8.00 24.77 -2.35
CA ASP A 401 -7.51 26.13 -2.58
C ASP A 401 -7.36 26.43 -4.07
N ILE A 402 -7.01 25.44 -4.88
CA ILE A 402 -6.83 25.56 -6.35
C ILE A 402 -8.18 25.48 -7.07
N LEU A 403 -9.00 24.46 -6.78
CA LEU A 403 -10.26 24.22 -7.49
C LEU A 403 -11.34 25.21 -7.02
N THR A 404 -11.18 26.47 -7.44
CA THR A 404 -12.11 27.57 -7.13
C THR A 404 -13.00 27.91 -8.32
N THR A 405 -14.03 28.75 -8.10
CA THR A 405 -14.86 29.24 -9.19
C THR A 405 -14.05 30.07 -10.20
N ASP A 406 -13.08 30.85 -9.71
CA ASP A 406 -12.21 31.66 -10.56
C ASP A 406 -11.31 30.79 -11.42
N PHE A 407 -10.73 29.71 -10.83
CA PHE A 407 -9.95 28.73 -11.55
C PHE A 407 -10.77 28.05 -12.67
N ILE A 408 -12.01 27.63 -12.35
CA ILE A 408 -12.91 27.04 -13.34
C ILE A 408 -13.26 28.05 -14.45
N SER A 409 -13.49 29.34 -14.11
CA SER A 409 -13.75 30.37 -15.10
C SER A 409 -12.56 30.64 -16.04
N GLU A 410 -11.34 30.56 -15.52
CA GLU A 410 -10.09 30.73 -16.28
C GLU A 410 -9.82 29.53 -17.21
N HIS A 411 -9.97 28.31 -16.69
CA HIS A 411 -9.62 27.08 -17.43
C HIS A 411 -10.82 26.43 -18.12
N GLY A 412 -12.03 26.96 -17.90
CA GLY A 412 -13.31 26.48 -18.43
C GLY A 412 -13.90 25.33 -17.59
N GLU A 413 -15.25 25.26 -17.67
CA GLU A 413 -15.99 24.23 -16.94
C GLU A 413 -15.60 22.81 -17.42
N PRO A 414 -15.36 21.84 -16.50
CA PRO A 414 -15.10 20.47 -16.89
C PRO A 414 -16.37 19.79 -17.39
N ASP A 415 -16.27 19.05 -18.50
CA ASP A 415 -17.30 18.10 -18.94
C ASP A 415 -17.28 16.84 -18.11
N VAL A 416 -16.07 16.38 -17.78
CA VAL A 416 -15.81 15.18 -17.01
C VAL A 416 -14.79 15.46 -15.92
N ILE A 417 -15.04 14.98 -14.70
CA ILE A 417 -14.06 14.94 -13.61
C ILE A 417 -13.70 13.48 -13.36
N ILE A 418 -12.39 13.18 -13.37
CA ILE A 418 -11.83 11.92 -12.86
C ILE A 418 -11.16 12.26 -11.53
N THR A 419 -11.38 11.48 -10.51
CA THR A 419 -10.80 11.69 -9.18
C THR A 419 -10.32 10.40 -8.55
N ASP A 420 -9.09 10.39 -8.03
CA ASP A 420 -8.45 9.26 -7.32
C ASP A 420 -7.86 9.75 -5.99
N PRO A 421 -8.71 10.11 -5.00
CA PRO A 421 -8.25 10.72 -3.77
C PRO A 421 -7.55 9.71 -2.84
N PRO A 422 -6.80 10.18 -1.83
CA PRO A 422 -6.17 9.32 -0.83
C PRO A 422 -7.21 8.53 -0.03
N ARG A 423 -6.76 7.56 0.78
CA ARG A 423 -7.62 6.66 1.60
C ARG A 423 -8.65 7.37 2.48
N ALA A 424 -8.42 8.63 2.83
CA ALA A 424 -9.36 9.44 3.61
C ALA A 424 -10.58 9.90 2.81
N GLY A 425 -10.55 9.77 1.49
CA GLY A 425 -11.55 10.34 0.58
C GLY A 425 -11.32 11.83 0.32
N MET A 426 -12.31 12.49 -0.25
CA MET A 426 -12.27 13.93 -0.54
C MET A 426 -12.66 14.76 0.68
N HIS A 427 -12.12 15.99 0.76
CA HIS A 427 -12.63 17.00 1.68
C HIS A 427 -14.01 17.49 1.23
N GLU A 428 -14.86 17.87 2.17
CA GLU A 428 -16.23 18.34 1.85
C GLU A 428 -16.23 19.57 0.93
N ASP A 429 -15.27 20.48 1.07
CA ASP A 429 -15.12 21.65 0.19
C ASP A 429 -14.80 21.25 -1.26
N VAL A 430 -14.02 20.20 -1.46
CA VAL A 430 -13.74 19.66 -2.81
C VAL A 430 -15.01 19.09 -3.42
N VAL A 431 -15.76 18.30 -2.66
CA VAL A 431 -17.07 17.78 -3.08
C VAL A 431 -18.03 18.92 -3.45
N ALA A 432 -18.11 19.96 -2.61
CA ALA A 432 -18.95 21.12 -2.88
C ALA A 432 -18.52 21.87 -4.16
N THR A 433 -17.22 21.95 -4.45
CA THR A 433 -16.72 22.58 -5.66
C THR A 433 -17.00 21.75 -6.90
N ILE A 434 -16.87 20.43 -6.83
CA ILE A 434 -17.27 19.50 -7.91
C ILE A 434 -18.75 19.70 -8.25
N LEU A 435 -19.62 19.79 -7.25
CA LEU A 435 -21.03 20.03 -7.45
C LEU A 435 -21.32 21.40 -8.11
N ARG A 436 -20.58 22.46 -7.72
CA ARG A 436 -20.69 23.78 -8.37
C ARG A 436 -20.17 23.78 -9.81
N ALA A 437 -19.08 23.08 -10.08
CA ALA A 437 -18.55 22.91 -11.44
C ALA A 437 -19.52 22.14 -12.35
N ALA A 438 -20.40 21.38 -11.74
CA ALA A 438 -21.51 20.68 -12.37
C ALA A 438 -21.13 19.87 -13.63
N PRO A 439 -20.04 19.06 -13.61
CA PRO A 439 -19.64 18.27 -14.76
C PRO A 439 -20.78 17.33 -15.19
N ARG A 440 -20.83 17.02 -16.48
CA ARG A 440 -21.80 16.06 -17.00
C ARG A 440 -21.57 14.66 -16.39
N ARG A 441 -20.30 14.34 -16.06
CA ARG A 441 -19.91 13.02 -15.55
C ARG A 441 -18.78 13.14 -14.53
N ILE A 442 -18.84 12.28 -13.50
CA ILE A 442 -17.76 12.12 -12.52
C ILE A 442 -17.36 10.63 -12.52
N VAL A 443 -16.07 10.37 -12.64
CA VAL A 443 -15.48 9.06 -12.45
C VAL A 443 -14.66 9.06 -11.16
N TYR A 444 -15.08 8.25 -10.17
CA TYR A 444 -14.46 8.22 -8.86
C TYR A 444 -13.75 6.88 -8.66
N VAL A 445 -12.42 6.89 -8.70
CA VAL A 445 -11.54 5.76 -8.35
C VAL A 445 -11.22 5.83 -6.86
N SER A 446 -11.24 4.71 -6.13
CA SER A 446 -10.95 4.71 -4.70
C SER A 446 -10.43 3.38 -4.19
N CYS A 447 -9.37 3.44 -3.39
CA CYS A 447 -8.83 2.28 -2.65
C CYS A 447 -9.55 2.03 -1.30
N ASN A 448 -10.58 2.82 -0.96
CA ASN A 448 -11.34 2.66 0.28
C ASN A 448 -12.85 2.81 0.02
N PRO A 449 -13.57 1.70 -0.14
CA PRO A 449 -15.00 1.73 -0.41
C PRO A 449 -15.85 2.46 0.63
N ALA A 450 -15.41 2.50 1.90
CA ALA A 450 -16.16 3.16 2.96
C ALA A 450 -16.13 4.70 2.86
N THR A 451 -14.95 5.28 2.57
CA THR A 451 -14.82 6.72 2.34
C THR A 451 -15.42 7.13 1.01
N GLN A 452 -15.28 6.30 -0.03
CA GLN A 452 -15.96 6.50 -1.30
C GLN A 452 -17.48 6.56 -1.11
N ALA A 453 -18.06 5.63 -0.35
CA ALA A 453 -19.50 5.60 -0.07
C ALA A 453 -19.98 6.86 0.65
N ARG A 454 -19.19 7.39 1.60
CA ARG A 454 -19.46 8.67 2.27
C ARG A 454 -19.49 9.84 1.27
N ASP A 455 -18.47 9.92 0.42
CA ASP A 455 -18.34 11.02 -0.54
C ASP A 455 -19.44 10.94 -1.62
N LEU A 456 -19.79 9.74 -2.06
CA LEU A 456 -20.89 9.50 -2.98
C LEU A 456 -22.25 9.94 -2.37
N GLN A 457 -22.44 9.74 -1.06
CA GLN A 457 -23.63 10.23 -0.38
C GLN A 457 -23.73 11.76 -0.47
N LEU A 458 -22.61 12.49 -0.34
CA LEU A 458 -22.58 13.94 -0.50
C LEU A 458 -22.83 14.36 -1.96
N LEU A 459 -22.19 13.70 -2.93
CA LEU A 459 -22.34 13.98 -4.35
C LEU A 459 -23.75 13.74 -4.87
N THR A 460 -24.50 12.80 -4.27
CA THR A 460 -25.85 12.44 -4.71
C THR A 460 -26.97 13.09 -3.86
N ALA A 461 -26.60 13.82 -2.78
CA ALA A 461 -27.56 14.35 -1.80
C ALA A 461 -28.62 15.30 -2.41
N THR A 462 -28.24 16.09 -3.42
CA THR A 462 -29.16 17.04 -4.11
C THR A 462 -30.07 16.35 -5.13
N GLY A 463 -29.79 15.10 -5.50
CA GLY A 463 -30.50 14.36 -6.56
C GLY A 463 -30.06 14.75 -7.97
N GLU A 464 -29.13 15.70 -8.14
CA GLU A 464 -28.61 16.09 -9.46
C GLU A 464 -27.74 15.01 -10.10
N TYR A 465 -27.07 14.20 -9.28
CA TYR A 465 -26.26 13.07 -9.74
C TYR A 465 -26.85 11.74 -9.34
N SER A 466 -26.69 10.76 -10.21
CA SER A 466 -26.99 9.35 -9.92
C SER A 466 -25.76 8.49 -10.22
N VAL A 467 -25.53 7.49 -9.37
CA VAL A 467 -24.52 6.46 -9.62
C VAL A 467 -25.05 5.47 -10.65
N THR A 468 -24.45 5.46 -11.83
CA THR A 468 -24.92 4.62 -12.96
C THR A 468 -24.19 3.29 -13.00
N LYS A 469 -22.88 3.27 -12.74
CA LYS A 469 -22.05 2.05 -12.80
C LYS A 469 -21.10 2.00 -11.62
N SER A 470 -20.77 0.79 -11.18
CA SER A 470 -19.70 0.49 -10.22
C SER A 470 -18.96 -0.77 -10.65
N ARG A 471 -17.63 -0.75 -10.59
CA ARG A 471 -16.78 -1.91 -10.85
C ARG A 471 -15.64 -1.97 -9.88
N ALA A 472 -15.58 -3.03 -9.09
CA ALA A 472 -14.46 -3.35 -8.24
C ALA A 472 -13.28 -3.91 -9.07
N VAL A 473 -12.05 -3.55 -8.71
CA VAL A 473 -10.82 -4.00 -9.39
C VAL A 473 -9.83 -4.52 -8.35
N ASP A 474 -9.42 -5.78 -8.46
CA ASP A 474 -8.44 -6.34 -7.56
C ASP A 474 -7.01 -6.00 -7.98
N MET A 475 -6.46 -4.94 -7.39
CA MET A 475 -5.09 -4.52 -7.59
C MET A 475 -4.06 -5.39 -6.86
N PHE A 476 -4.47 -6.04 -5.74
CA PHE A 476 -3.53 -6.65 -4.79
C PHE A 476 -4.01 -8.04 -4.35
N PRO A 477 -3.88 -9.08 -5.19
CA PRO A 477 -4.15 -10.47 -4.83
C PRO A 477 -3.48 -10.87 -3.50
N HIS A 478 -4.09 -11.79 -2.77
CA HIS A 478 -3.68 -12.26 -1.43
C HIS A 478 -3.75 -11.22 -0.30
N THR A 479 -4.17 -9.99 -0.60
CA THR A 479 -4.45 -8.94 0.38
C THR A 479 -5.93 -8.62 0.43
N HIS A 480 -6.37 -7.85 1.42
CA HIS A 480 -7.76 -7.40 1.53
C HIS A 480 -8.04 -6.09 0.78
N HIS A 481 -7.01 -5.47 0.20
CA HIS A 481 -7.16 -4.21 -0.51
C HIS A 481 -7.93 -4.41 -1.81
N ILE A 482 -8.78 -3.44 -2.11
CA ILE A 482 -9.63 -3.40 -3.30
C ILE A 482 -9.70 -1.97 -3.80
N GLU A 483 -9.66 -1.78 -5.11
CA GLU A 483 -10.03 -0.54 -5.77
C GLU A 483 -11.47 -0.65 -6.27
N ASN A 484 -12.17 0.47 -6.32
CA ASN A 484 -13.50 0.55 -6.92
C ASN A 484 -13.62 1.80 -7.79
N VAL A 485 -14.12 1.63 -8.99
CA VAL A 485 -14.43 2.73 -9.92
C VAL A 485 -15.93 2.91 -9.97
N VAL A 486 -16.38 4.15 -9.77
CA VAL A 486 -17.79 4.53 -9.82
C VAL A 486 -18.00 5.62 -10.87
N GLN A 487 -19.03 5.44 -11.68
CA GLN A 487 -19.51 6.48 -12.61
C GLN A 487 -20.74 7.17 -12.02
N LEU A 488 -20.70 8.49 -11.96
CA LEU A 488 -21.87 9.32 -11.69
C LEU A 488 -22.21 10.13 -12.94
N VAL A 489 -23.49 10.23 -13.23
CA VAL A 489 -24.00 11.02 -14.35
C VAL A 489 -24.99 12.05 -13.82
N ARG A 490 -24.86 13.28 -14.32
CA ARG A 490 -25.80 14.37 -14.02
C ARG A 490 -27.14 14.08 -14.71
N ARG A 491 -28.21 14.25 -13.95
CA ARG A 491 -29.60 14.05 -14.45
C ARG A 491 -30.08 15.20 -15.31
#